data_d1b2d0e732b7668bb6298bcc7b102bc9
#
_entry.id   d1b2d0e732b7668bb6298bcc7b102bc9
#
_cell.length_a   1.000
_cell.length_b   1.000
_cell.length_c   1.000
_cell.angle_alpha   90.00
_cell.angle_beta   90.00
_cell.angle_gamma   90.00
#
_symmetry.space_group_name_H-M   'P 1'
#
loop_
_entity.id
_entity.type
_entity.pdbx_description
1 polymer ?
#
loop_
_entity_poly.entity_id
_entity_poly.type
_entity_poly.pdbx_seq_one_letter_code
_entity_poly.pdbx_strand_id
1 'polypeptide(L)'
;MTTHCFKLVLYKSVAEIRLLMKTRLLLIILCMLTPYYATAQKQNEFTVLQWNIWQEGTMIEGGFEAIADEVAQVDADIVFFSEVRNYNGTFFISRIIEALKKRGKTYYGEHNPLDVGILSKYNISQQEIIYPNSGCGSILKATIGIAGHTIAVYSAHLDYKNYACYLPRGYNGSTWKKMTQPVHNADSILAANRIAFREEAIEVFIENARQDIAEGAIVLLGGDFNEPSHLDWQEDTKDLWDHNGVVINWDCSSILCKEGFKDIYRTLYPNPITHPGFTFPSDNDKMPVSKLTWAPDADERDRIDFIYFYPNQDITPISSMILGPSRSIVKSQRIEENTEDNFITPKGIWPSDHKGVIATFRISPQ
;
A
#
# COMPACT_ATOMS: atom_id res chain seq x y z
N MET A 1 -56.79 -53.44 25.68
CA MET A 1 -56.34 -52.01 25.73
C MET A 1 -54.83 -51.83 25.65
N THR A 2 -54.02 -52.85 25.56
CA THR A 2 -52.54 -52.78 25.66
C THR A 2 -51.77 -52.75 24.31
N THR A 3 -52.40 -53.07 23.24
CA THR A 3 -51.73 -53.13 21.88
C THR A 3 -51.69 -51.80 21.12
N HIS A 4 -52.54 -50.85 21.48
CA HIS A 4 -52.59 -49.54 20.82
C HIS A 4 -51.53 -48.58 21.36
N CYS A 5 -51.17 -48.69 22.64
CA CYS A 5 -50.19 -47.81 23.29
C CYS A 5 -48.76 -48.09 22.83
N PHE A 6 -48.41 -49.38 22.56
CA PHE A 6 -47.10 -49.75 22.08
C PHE A 6 -46.79 -49.28 20.62
N LYS A 7 -47.80 -49.30 19.77
CA LYS A 7 -47.64 -48.77 18.38
C LYS A 7 -47.41 -47.25 18.35
N LEU A 8 -48.03 -46.48 19.22
CA LEU A 8 -47.86 -45.01 19.28
C LEU A 8 -46.46 -44.57 19.78
N VAL A 9 -45.92 -45.33 20.75
CA VAL A 9 -44.58 -45.06 21.31
C VAL A 9 -43.50 -45.39 20.26
N LEU A 10 -43.60 -46.50 19.52
CA LEU A 10 -42.70 -46.87 18.45
C LEU A 10 -42.73 -45.87 17.27
N TYR A 11 -43.90 -45.34 16.89
CA TYR A 11 -44.02 -44.36 15.83
C TYR A 11 -43.43 -43.01 16.21
N LYS A 12 -43.51 -42.57 17.46
CA LYS A 12 -42.86 -41.34 17.93
C LYS A 12 -41.35 -41.48 17.91
N SER A 13 -40.81 -42.60 18.38
CA SER A 13 -39.34 -42.82 18.38
C SER A 13 -38.73 -42.89 16.97
N VAL A 14 -39.41 -43.47 16.01
CA VAL A 14 -38.97 -43.53 14.60
C VAL A 14 -39.03 -42.16 13.92
N ALA A 15 -40.01 -41.34 14.25
CA ALA A 15 -40.11 -39.95 13.76
C ALA A 15 -39.00 -39.05 14.31
N GLU A 16 -38.68 -39.19 15.60
CA GLU A 16 -37.56 -38.46 16.23
C GLU A 16 -36.20 -38.88 15.68
N ILE A 17 -35.99 -40.21 15.48
CA ILE A 17 -34.76 -40.71 14.84
C ILE A 17 -34.61 -40.20 13.40
N ARG A 18 -35.69 -40.19 12.63
CA ARG A 18 -35.67 -39.63 11.26
C ARG A 18 -35.40 -38.12 11.23
N LEU A 19 -35.91 -37.38 12.18
CA LEU A 19 -35.66 -35.94 12.32
C LEU A 19 -34.19 -35.69 12.70
N LEU A 20 -33.64 -36.46 13.66
CA LEU A 20 -32.24 -36.38 14.06
C LEU A 20 -31.27 -36.74 12.93
N MET A 21 -31.59 -37.78 12.12
CA MET A 21 -30.79 -38.14 10.96
C MET A 21 -30.83 -37.07 9.86
N LYS A 22 -31.99 -36.45 9.60
CA LYS A 22 -32.09 -35.32 8.65
C LYS A 22 -31.29 -34.10 9.12
N THR A 23 -31.35 -33.76 10.41
CA THR A 23 -30.60 -32.64 10.98
C THR A 23 -29.09 -32.87 10.95
N ARG A 24 -28.65 -34.11 11.27
CA ARG A 24 -27.23 -34.49 11.14
C ARG A 24 -26.73 -34.49 9.69
N LEU A 25 -27.55 -34.96 8.74
CA LEU A 25 -27.21 -34.92 7.33
C LEU A 25 -27.10 -33.47 6.80
N LEU A 26 -28.02 -32.60 7.22
CA LEU A 26 -27.98 -31.16 6.88
C LEU A 26 -26.73 -30.47 7.44
N LEU A 27 -26.36 -30.78 8.68
CA LEU A 27 -25.12 -30.28 9.32
C LEU A 27 -23.86 -30.75 8.60
N ILE A 28 -23.81 -32.03 8.18
CA ILE A 28 -22.68 -32.58 7.43
C ILE A 28 -22.57 -31.90 6.05
N ILE A 29 -23.68 -31.69 5.36
CA ILE A 29 -23.69 -30.97 4.07
C ILE A 29 -23.25 -29.52 4.28
N LEU A 30 -23.68 -28.84 5.32
CA LEU A 30 -23.28 -27.48 5.66
C LEU A 30 -21.77 -27.39 5.97
N CYS A 31 -21.23 -28.37 6.72
CA CYS A 31 -19.79 -28.45 7.02
C CYS A 31 -18.93 -28.81 5.80
N MET A 32 -19.47 -29.51 4.81
CA MET A 32 -18.76 -29.80 3.55
C MET A 32 -18.80 -28.61 2.57
N LEU A 33 -19.81 -27.76 2.67
CA LEU A 33 -19.92 -26.59 1.81
C LEU A 33 -19.10 -25.40 2.32
N THR A 34 -18.87 -25.28 3.62
CA THR A 34 -18.11 -24.16 4.22
C THR A 34 -16.66 -24.05 3.70
N PRO A 35 -15.85 -25.12 3.56
CA PRO A 35 -14.52 -25.00 2.97
C PRO A 35 -14.55 -24.66 1.48
N TYR A 36 -15.59 -25.08 0.75
CA TYR A 36 -15.73 -24.75 -0.67
C TYR A 36 -16.05 -23.27 -0.89
N TYR A 37 -16.93 -22.69 -0.07
CA TYR A 37 -17.19 -21.25 -0.09
C TYR A 37 -15.96 -20.43 0.33
N ALA A 38 -15.23 -20.86 1.34
CA ALA A 38 -14.01 -20.19 1.80
C ALA A 38 -12.89 -20.22 0.75
N THR A 39 -12.75 -21.34 0.00
CA THR A 39 -11.76 -21.45 -1.10
C THR A 39 -12.19 -20.67 -2.34
N ALA A 40 -13.48 -20.65 -2.69
CA ALA A 40 -14.00 -19.86 -3.79
C ALA A 40 -13.87 -18.35 -3.52
N GLN A 41 -14.09 -17.92 -2.27
CA GLN A 41 -13.94 -16.52 -1.88
C GLN A 41 -12.46 -16.05 -1.95
N LYS A 42 -11.52 -16.92 -1.65
CA LYS A 42 -10.08 -16.65 -1.74
C LYS A 42 -9.57 -16.64 -3.19
N GLN A 43 -10.27 -17.28 -4.11
CA GLN A 43 -9.90 -17.36 -5.53
C GLN A 43 -10.07 -16.03 -6.28
N ASN A 44 -10.84 -15.09 -5.73
CA ASN A 44 -11.16 -13.81 -6.34
C ASN A 44 -10.52 -12.62 -5.58
N GLU A 45 -9.61 -12.87 -4.66
CA GLU A 45 -8.88 -11.83 -3.95
C GLU A 45 -7.43 -11.81 -4.40
N PHE A 46 -6.87 -10.61 -4.49
CA PHE A 46 -5.45 -10.41 -4.71
C PHE A 46 -4.91 -9.30 -3.81
N THR A 47 -3.65 -9.39 -3.49
CA THR A 47 -2.96 -8.49 -2.56
C THR A 47 -1.88 -7.70 -3.27
N VAL A 48 -1.83 -6.41 -2.99
CA VAL A 48 -0.83 -5.47 -3.52
C VAL A 48 0.01 -4.95 -2.37
N LEU A 49 1.32 -4.93 -2.54
CA LEU A 49 2.29 -4.27 -1.66
C LEU A 49 2.92 -3.10 -2.40
N GLN A 50 2.87 -1.90 -1.82
CA GLN A 50 3.70 -0.75 -2.19
C GLN A 50 4.79 -0.55 -1.13
N TRP A 51 6.06 -0.39 -1.55
CA TRP A 51 7.15 -0.18 -0.60
C TRP A 51 8.34 0.56 -1.21
N ASN A 52 8.74 1.67 -0.59
CA ASN A 52 10.04 2.29 -0.83
C ASN A 52 11.10 1.48 -0.06
N ILE A 53 12.08 0.94 -0.78
CA ILE A 53 13.08 -0.01 -0.29
C ILE A 53 14.44 0.63 0.04
N TRP A 54 14.44 1.94 0.22
CA TRP A 54 15.63 2.72 0.59
C TRP A 54 16.90 2.28 -0.15
N GLN A 55 16.95 2.65 -1.43
CA GLN A 55 18.10 2.37 -2.30
C GLN A 55 18.45 0.87 -2.37
N GLU A 56 17.46 0.02 -2.60
CA GLU A 56 17.63 -1.46 -2.67
C GLU A 56 18.13 -2.08 -1.36
N GLY A 57 17.87 -1.44 -0.20
CA GLY A 57 18.36 -1.89 1.10
C GLY A 57 19.86 -1.72 1.30
N THR A 58 20.57 -1.00 0.40
CA THR A 58 22.03 -0.83 0.48
C THR A 58 22.49 0.01 1.67
N MET A 59 21.57 0.76 2.27
CA MET A 59 21.84 1.55 3.47
C MET A 59 22.00 0.69 4.73
N ILE A 60 21.58 -0.56 4.70
CA ILE A 60 21.60 -1.49 5.85
C ILE A 60 22.39 -2.75 5.47
N GLU A 61 23.26 -3.20 6.36
CA GLU A 61 23.93 -4.49 6.18
C GLU A 61 22.89 -5.63 6.16
N GLY A 62 22.89 -6.44 5.09
CA GLY A 62 21.88 -7.50 4.87
C GLY A 62 20.54 -6.98 4.38
N GLY A 63 20.41 -5.67 4.04
CA GLY A 63 19.13 -5.06 3.68
C GLY A 63 18.48 -5.67 2.45
N PHE A 64 19.23 -6.03 1.42
CA PHE A 64 18.68 -6.70 0.24
C PHE A 64 18.00 -8.05 0.59
N GLU A 65 18.66 -8.88 1.41
CA GLU A 65 18.08 -10.15 1.85
C GLU A 65 16.86 -9.92 2.76
N ALA A 66 16.90 -8.88 3.61
CA ALA A 66 15.76 -8.49 4.42
C ALA A 66 14.55 -8.05 3.56
N ILE A 67 14.76 -7.30 2.46
CA ILE A 67 13.70 -6.98 1.51
C ILE A 67 13.07 -8.28 0.95
N ALA A 68 13.92 -9.23 0.54
CA ALA A 68 13.42 -10.50 0.02
C ALA A 68 12.66 -11.32 1.08
N ASP A 69 13.09 -11.28 2.34
CA ASP A 69 12.42 -11.95 3.46
C ASP A 69 11.03 -11.35 3.72
N GLU A 70 10.93 -10.02 3.76
CA GLU A 70 9.65 -9.34 4.00
C GLU A 70 8.66 -9.54 2.83
N VAL A 71 9.13 -9.42 1.58
CA VAL A 71 8.28 -9.71 0.41
C VAL A 71 7.80 -11.16 0.42
N ALA A 72 8.68 -12.11 0.75
CA ALA A 72 8.30 -13.53 0.86
C ALA A 72 7.33 -13.80 2.02
N GLN A 73 7.43 -13.05 3.12
CA GLN A 73 6.54 -13.16 4.27
C GLN A 73 5.14 -12.60 3.97
N VAL A 74 5.07 -11.40 3.39
CA VAL A 74 3.81 -10.77 2.99
C VAL A 74 3.12 -11.57 1.90
N ASP A 75 3.92 -12.13 0.99
CA ASP A 75 3.44 -12.95 -0.12
C ASP A 75 2.37 -12.25 -0.97
N ALA A 76 2.53 -10.94 -1.19
CA ALA A 76 1.62 -10.16 -2.02
C ALA A 76 1.61 -10.67 -3.47
N ASP A 77 0.48 -10.54 -4.14
CA ASP A 77 0.34 -10.98 -5.54
C ASP A 77 0.99 -10.02 -6.52
N ILE A 78 1.00 -8.73 -6.17
CA ILE A 78 1.64 -7.65 -6.92
C ILE A 78 2.48 -6.83 -5.94
N VAL A 79 3.70 -6.47 -6.33
CA VAL A 79 4.60 -5.63 -5.53
C VAL A 79 5.08 -4.45 -6.35
N PHE A 80 4.94 -3.26 -5.79
CA PHE A 80 5.49 -2.01 -6.30
C PHE A 80 6.68 -1.61 -5.44
N PHE A 81 7.80 -1.32 -6.08
CA PHE A 81 8.99 -0.82 -5.42
C PHE A 81 9.31 0.61 -5.85
N SER A 82 9.64 1.44 -4.89
CA SER A 82 10.31 2.72 -5.09
C SER A 82 11.76 2.62 -4.61
N GLU A 83 12.66 3.41 -5.19
CA GLU A 83 14.11 3.41 -4.98
C GLU A 83 14.83 2.15 -5.49
N VAL A 84 14.42 1.66 -6.65
CA VAL A 84 15.19 0.71 -7.46
C VAL A 84 16.31 1.47 -8.16
N ARG A 85 17.57 1.23 -7.80
CA ARG A 85 18.71 2.02 -8.28
C ARG A 85 19.54 1.32 -9.34
N ASN A 86 19.42 -0.02 -9.46
CA ASN A 86 20.22 -0.84 -10.38
C ASN A 86 21.72 -0.58 -10.26
N TYR A 87 22.23 -0.49 -9.01
CA TYR A 87 23.61 -0.14 -8.71
C TYR A 87 24.62 -1.05 -9.38
N ASN A 88 25.75 -0.48 -9.80
CA ASN A 88 26.88 -1.20 -10.41
C ASN A 88 26.51 -2.02 -11.66
N GLY A 89 25.50 -1.60 -12.41
CA GLY A 89 25.02 -2.32 -13.60
C GLY A 89 24.32 -3.64 -13.27
N THR A 90 23.89 -3.83 -12.03
CA THR A 90 23.02 -4.97 -11.66
C THR A 90 21.57 -4.66 -11.95
N PHE A 91 20.75 -5.70 -12.09
CA PHE A 91 19.32 -5.57 -12.33
C PHE A 91 18.56 -6.02 -11.08
N PHE A 92 18.06 -5.06 -10.29
CA PHE A 92 17.39 -5.35 -9.02
C PHE A 92 16.24 -6.34 -9.19
N ILE A 93 15.38 -6.13 -10.19
CA ILE A 93 14.23 -7.01 -10.44
C ILE A 93 14.66 -8.46 -10.68
N SER A 94 15.68 -8.70 -11.46
CA SER A 94 16.20 -10.06 -11.68
C SER A 94 16.78 -10.66 -10.40
N ARG A 95 17.51 -9.86 -9.62
CA ARG A 95 18.12 -10.30 -8.35
C ARG A 95 17.06 -10.65 -7.31
N ILE A 96 16.03 -9.82 -7.16
CA ILE A 96 14.99 -10.05 -6.17
C ILE A 96 14.12 -11.26 -6.54
N ILE A 97 13.82 -11.49 -7.82
CA ILE A 97 13.12 -12.70 -8.29
C ILE A 97 13.92 -13.96 -7.92
N GLU A 98 15.22 -13.98 -8.16
CA GLU A 98 16.08 -15.11 -7.79
C GLU A 98 16.14 -15.32 -6.27
N ALA A 99 16.19 -14.25 -5.48
CA ALA A 99 16.16 -14.31 -4.03
C ALA A 99 14.81 -14.85 -3.49
N LEU A 100 13.71 -14.44 -4.10
CA LEU A 100 12.36 -14.92 -3.78
C LEU A 100 12.18 -16.39 -4.17
N LYS A 101 12.72 -16.81 -5.32
CA LYS A 101 12.71 -18.21 -5.74
C LYS A 101 13.41 -19.14 -4.74
N LYS A 102 14.54 -18.69 -4.16
CA LYS A 102 15.21 -19.43 -3.07
C LYS A 102 14.35 -19.56 -1.81
N ARG A 103 13.37 -18.68 -1.62
CA ARG A 103 12.37 -18.67 -0.54
C ARG A 103 11.06 -19.41 -0.91
N GLY A 104 11.06 -20.10 -2.07
CA GLY A 104 9.90 -20.86 -2.56
C GLY A 104 8.78 -19.98 -3.13
N LYS A 105 9.09 -18.72 -3.49
CA LYS A 105 8.14 -17.79 -4.10
C LYS A 105 8.46 -17.59 -5.58
N THR A 106 7.42 -17.58 -6.40
CA THR A 106 7.54 -17.38 -7.85
C THR A 106 6.92 -16.05 -8.22
N TYR A 107 7.73 -15.19 -8.83
CA TYR A 107 7.31 -13.89 -9.34
C TYR A 107 7.83 -13.68 -10.76
N TYR A 108 7.09 -12.85 -11.50
CA TYR A 108 7.45 -12.29 -12.78
C TYR A 108 7.75 -10.80 -12.60
N GLY A 109 8.64 -10.26 -13.42
CA GLY A 109 9.00 -8.85 -13.43
C GLY A 109 10.08 -8.62 -14.50
N GLU A 110 10.11 -7.43 -15.07
CA GLU A 110 11.05 -7.06 -16.11
C GLU A 110 11.93 -5.90 -15.64
N HIS A 111 13.19 -5.95 -16.03
CA HIS A 111 14.11 -4.84 -15.78
C HIS A 111 13.65 -3.60 -16.55
N ASN A 112 13.79 -2.44 -15.92
CA ASN A 112 13.64 -1.14 -16.54
C ASN A 112 14.71 -0.17 -15.98
N PRO A 113 15.01 0.94 -16.67
CA PRO A 113 16.03 1.88 -16.24
C PRO A 113 15.56 2.89 -15.17
N LEU A 114 14.30 2.83 -14.78
CA LEU A 114 13.73 3.74 -13.79
C LEU A 114 14.10 3.31 -12.37
N ASP A 115 13.80 4.15 -11.40
CA ASP A 115 13.97 3.88 -9.97
C ASP A 115 12.75 3.26 -9.31
N VAL A 116 11.90 2.65 -10.10
CA VAL A 116 10.72 1.88 -9.70
C VAL A 116 10.76 0.46 -10.25
N GLY A 117 9.99 -0.44 -9.63
CA GLY A 117 9.89 -1.82 -10.09
C GLY A 117 8.54 -2.44 -9.82
N ILE A 118 8.17 -3.44 -10.62
CA ILE A 118 6.94 -4.21 -10.46
C ILE A 118 7.29 -5.69 -10.42
N LEU A 119 6.75 -6.40 -9.40
CA LEU A 119 6.68 -7.85 -9.39
C LEU A 119 5.23 -8.31 -9.41
N SER A 120 4.98 -9.45 -10.02
CA SER A 120 3.66 -10.07 -10.04
C SER A 120 3.78 -11.60 -9.95
N LYS A 121 2.88 -12.26 -9.24
CA LYS A 121 2.71 -13.72 -9.31
C LYS A 121 2.04 -14.15 -10.61
N TYR A 122 1.38 -13.22 -11.29
CA TYR A 122 0.77 -13.43 -12.60
C TYR A 122 1.70 -12.98 -13.71
N ASN A 123 1.57 -13.56 -14.88
CA ASN A 123 2.38 -13.19 -16.02
C ASN A 123 2.10 -11.72 -16.42
N ILE A 124 3.16 -10.95 -16.61
CA ILE A 124 3.10 -9.58 -17.13
C ILE A 124 3.06 -9.69 -18.65
N SER A 125 1.99 -9.22 -19.27
CA SER A 125 1.83 -9.25 -20.74
C SER A 125 2.50 -8.07 -21.43
N GLN A 126 2.63 -6.95 -20.73
CA GLN A 126 3.24 -5.72 -21.23
C GLN A 126 3.81 -4.90 -20.08
N GLN A 127 4.95 -4.25 -20.28
CA GLN A 127 5.53 -3.27 -19.38
C GLN A 127 5.95 -2.02 -20.15
N GLU A 128 5.59 -0.83 -19.66
CA GLU A 128 5.79 0.44 -20.33
C GLU A 128 6.29 1.53 -19.38
N ILE A 129 7.21 2.36 -19.85
CA ILE A 129 7.62 3.59 -19.16
C ILE A 129 6.62 4.68 -19.49
N ILE A 130 5.87 5.14 -18.49
CA ILE A 130 4.87 6.19 -18.64
C ILE A 130 5.48 7.56 -18.38
N TYR A 131 6.27 7.68 -17.31
CA TYR A 131 6.97 8.90 -16.97
C TYR A 131 8.43 8.59 -16.65
N PRO A 132 9.38 9.10 -17.46
CA PRO A 132 10.80 8.82 -17.26
C PRO A 132 11.37 9.62 -16.10
N ASN A 133 12.38 9.05 -15.43
CA ASN A 133 13.13 9.77 -14.40
C ASN A 133 13.97 10.89 -15.03
N SER A 134 13.35 12.05 -15.20
CA SER A 134 14.00 13.27 -15.70
C SER A 134 14.36 14.25 -14.56
N GLY A 135 14.39 13.76 -13.32
CA GLY A 135 14.53 14.57 -12.09
C GLY A 135 13.20 15.00 -11.49
N CYS A 136 12.08 14.54 -12.04
CA CYS A 136 10.72 14.89 -11.62
C CYS A 136 9.90 13.67 -11.18
N GLY A 137 10.52 12.49 -11.15
CA GLY A 137 9.89 11.23 -10.77
C GLY A 137 9.88 10.17 -11.87
N SER A 138 9.32 9.01 -11.54
CA SER A 138 9.23 7.85 -12.43
C SER A 138 7.86 7.21 -12.30
N ILE A 139 7.27 6.78 -13.41
CA ILE A 139 6.05 5.96 -13.43
C ILE A 139 6.23 4.83 -14.44
N LEU A 140 6.07 3.60 -13.97
CA LEU A 140 6.12 2.37 -14.74
C LEU A 140 4.74 1.73 -14.75
N LYS A 141 4.27 1.28 -15.91
CA LYS A 141 3.03 0.52 -16.08
C LYS A 141 3.34 -0.94 -16.35
N ALA A 142 2.50 -1.84 -15.83
CA ALA A 142 2.44 -3.23 -16.27
C ALA A 142 0.98 -3.67 -16.45
N THR A 143 0.75 -4.56 -17.43
CA THR A 143 -0.55 -5.15 -17.70
C THR A 143 -0.55 -6.61 -17.29
N ILE A 144 -1.53 -7.00 -16.47
CA ILE A 144 -1.62 -8.31 -15.82
C ILE A 144 -3.04 -8.86 -16.02
N GLY A 145 -3.17 -10.17 -16.19
CA GLY A 145 -4.46 -10.86 -16.23
C GLY A 145 -4.76 -11.55 -14.90
N ILE A 146 -5.87 -11.24 -14.23
CA ILE A 146 -6.32 -11.92 -13.01
C ILE A 146 -7.81 -12.26 -13.14
N ALA A 147 -8.17 -13.53 -12.99
CA ALA A 147 -9.55 -14.04 -13.00
C ALA A 147 -10.39 -13.55 -14.20
N GLY A 148 -9.76 -13.43 -15.39
CA GLY A 148 -10.41 -12.98 -16.63
C GLY A 148 -10.34 -11.46 -16.85
N HIS A 149 -10.05 -10.66 -15.83
CA HIS A 149 -9.93 -9.21 -15.96
C HIS A 149 -8.51 -8.79 -16.40
N THR A 150 -8.45 -7.74 -17.21
CA THR A 150 -7.20 -6.99 -17.43
C THR A 150 -7.01 -6.01 -16.30
N ILE A 151 -5.82 -6.02 -15.69
CA ILE A 151 -5.45 -5.09 -14.62
C ILE A 151 -4.24 -4.29 -15.08
N ALA A 152 -4.40 -2.99 -15.21
CA ALA A 152 -3.32 -2.04 -15.44
C ALA A 152 -2.80 -1.54 -14.09
N VAL A 153 -1.55 -1.87 -13.78
CA VAL A 153 -0.90 -1.48 -12.54
C VAL A 153 0.22 -0.51 -12.81
N TYR A 154 0.31 0.52 -11.99
CA TYR A 154 1.30 1.58 -12.12
C TYR A 154 2.11 1.68 -10.83
N SER A 155 3.44 1.66 -10.95
CA SER A 155 4.38 1.89 -9.86
C SER A 155 5.02 3.26 -10.03
N ALA A 156 4.92 4.12 -9.01
CA ALA A 156 5.41 5.49 -9.03
C ALA A 156 6.47 5.74 -7.95
N HIS A 157 7.42 6.60 -8.24
CA HIS A 157 8.27 7.28 -7.28
C HIS A 157 8.44 8.71 -7.73
N LEU A 158 7.77 9.65 -7.03
CA LEU A 158 7.75 11.06 -7.42
C LEU A 158 8.96 11.80 -6.82
N ASP A 159 9.25 13.01 -7.33
CA ASP A 159 10.47 13.74 -6.96
C ASP A 159 10.50 14.08 -5.46
N TYR A 160 11.60 13.73 -4.78
CA TYR A 160 11.81 13.99 -3.35
C TYR A 160 12.17 15.46 -3.05
N LYS A 161 12.59 16.24 -4.05
CA LYS A 161 13.00 17.63 -3.87
C LYS A 161 11.80 18.52 -3.56
N ASN A 162 12.08 19.68 -2.98
CA ASN A 162 11.04 20.63 -2.61
C ASN A 162 9.92 20.00 -1.78
N TYR A 163 10.31 19.24 -0.76
CA TYR A 163 9.39 18.56 0.16
C TYR A 163 8.71 19.60 1.06
N ALA A 164 7.68 20.25 0.51
CA ALA A 164 7.11 21.49 1.02
C ALA A 164 6.33 21.31 2.35
N CYS A 165 5.96 20.08 2.73
CA CYS A 165 5.35 19.79 4.02
C CYS A 165 6.30 20.08 5.22
N TYR A 166 7.58 20.31 4.97
CA TYR A 166 8.52 20.77 6.00
C TYR A 166 8.44 22.29 6.27
N LEU A 167 7.88 23.08 5.36
CA LEU A 167 7.79 24.53 5.54
C LEU A 167 6.97 24.95 6.77
N PRO A 168 5.79 24.37 7.05
CA PRO A 168 5.06 24.66 8.29
C PRO A 168 5.80 24.17 9.55
N ARG A 169 6.65 23.14 9.40
CA ARG A 169 7.50 22.58 10.46
C ARG A 169 8.78 23.40 10.73
N GLY A 170 8.99 24.48 9.98
CA GLY A 170 10.13 25.38 10.13
C GLY A 170 11.41 24.85 9.47
N TYR A 171 11.30 23.98 8.47
CA TYR A 171 12.44 23.46 7.70
C TYR A 171 12.25 23.71 6.20
N ASN A 172 13.36 23.97 5.51
CA ASN A 172 13.36 24.09 4.07
C ASN A 172 13.35 22.73 3.40
N GLY A 173 12.34 22.48 2.54
CA GLY A 173 12.13 21.19 1.91
C GLY A 173 13.14 20.77 0.82
N SER A 174 14.14 21.64 0.49
CA SER A 174 15.19 21.32 -0.49
C SER A 174 16.57 21.23 0.14
N THR A 175 16.84 22.02 1.19
CA THR A 175 18.14 22.10 1.85
C THR A 175 18.16 21.40 3.19
N TRP A 176 17.00 21.00 3.70
CA TRP A 176 16.79 20.36 5.01
C TRP A 176 17.25 21.21 6.20
N LYS A 177 17.51 22.50 5.97
CA LYS A 177 17.97 23.41 7.01
C LYS A 177 16.80 24.01 7.75
N LYS A 178 16.96 24.17 9.07
CA LYS A 178 16.03 24.89 9.91
C LYS A 178 15.92 26.36 9.44
N MET A 179 14.69 26.81 9.34
CA MET A 179 14.36 28.19 8.93
C MET A 179 14.23 29.10 10.16
N THR A 180 14.32 30.39 9.97
CA THR A 180 14.10 31.40 11.04
C THR A 180 12.63 31.48 11.46
N GLN A 181 11.72 31.22 10.53
CA GLN A 181 10.29 31.23 10.75
C GLN A 181 9.64 30.11 9.89
N PRO A 182 8.66 29.38 10.40
CA PRO A 182 7.84 28.47 9.61
C PRO A 182 6.95 29.25 8.63
N VAL A 183 6.48 28.57 7.58
CA VAL A 183 5.53 29.12 6.60
C VAL A 183 4.15 28.52 6.87
N HIS A 184 3.15 29.37 7.10
CA HIS A 184 1.78 28.93 7.39
C HIS A 184 0.79 29.25 6.26
N ASN A 185 1.21 29.98 5.23
CA ASN A 185 0.35 30.30 4.10
C ASN A 185 0.31 29.11 3.12
N ALA A 186 -0.86 28.48 2.98
CA ALA A 186 -1.07 27.30 2.15
C ALA A 186 -0.69 27.52 0.67
N ASP A 187 -1.02 28.70 0.09
CA ASP A 187 -0.69 29.00 -1.31
C ASP A 187 0.81 29.07 -1.53
N SER A 188 1.56 29.65 -0.57
CA SER A 188 3.02 29.71 -0.62
C SER A 188 3.66 28.33 -0.51
N ILE A 189 3.09 27.45 0.32
CA ILE A 189 3.53 26.07 0.48
C ILE A 189 3.28 25.28 -0.80
N LEU A 190 2.06 25.39 -1.39
CA LEU A 190 1.73 24.74 -2.67
C LEU A 190 2.60 25.25 -3.81
N ALA A 191 2.86 26.58 -3.87
CA ALA A 191 3.75 27.14 -4.88
C ALA A 191 5.19 26.57 -4.77
N ALA A 192 5.69 26.33 -3.56
CA ALA A 192 6.98 25.67 -3.34
C ALA A 192 6.93 24.18 -3.69
N ASN A 193 5.80 23.51 -3.41
CA ASN A 193 5.59 22.10 -3.74
C ASN A 193 5.65 21.84 -5.25
N ARG A 194 4.99 22.69 -6.04
CA ARG A 194 4.90 22.58 -7.51
C ARG A 194 6.23 22.74 -8.24
N ILE A 195 7.28 23.20 -7.57
CA ILE A 195 8.62 23.24 -8.18
C ILE A 195 9.19 21.82 -8.44
N ALA A 196 8.63 20.83 -7.80
CA ALA A 196 9.03 19.41 -7.97
C ALA A 196 8.31 18.69 -9.11
N PHE A 197 7.33 19.30 -9.76
CA PHE A 197 6.58 18.73 -10.90
C PHE A 197 5.96 17.36 -10.61
N ARG A 198 5.53 17.11 -9.37
CA ARG A 198 4.89 15.85 -8.98
C ARG A 198 3.50 15.75 -9.59
N GLU A 199 2.78 16.86 -9.61
CA GLU A 199 1.45 16.97 -10.21
C GLU A 199 1.46 16.66 -11.71
N GLU A 200 2.48 17.10 -12.47
CA GLU A 200 2.60 16.79 -13.90
C GLU A 200 2.79 15.29 -14.14
N ALA A 201 3.55 14.62 -13.26
CA ALA A 201 3.70 13.18 -13.35
C ALA A 201 2.36 12.46 -13.11
N ILE A 202 1.55 12.93 -12.16
CA ILE A 202 0.20 12.41 -11.91
C ILE A 202 -0.75 12.73 -13.07
N GLU A 203 -0.67 13.89 -13.69
CA GLU A 203 -1.46 14.21 -14.88
C GLU A 203 -1.14 13.27 -16.06
N VAL A 204 0.13 12.98 -16.29
CA VAL A 204 0.54 11.99 -17.31
C VAL A 204 0.05 10.58 -16.97
N PHE A 205 0.08 10.19 -15.70
CA PHE A 205 -0.55 8.94 -15.26
C PHE A 205 -2.04 8.91 -15.60
N ILE A 206 -2.78 9.98 -15.28
CA ILE A 206 -4.23 10.06 -15.51
C ILE A 206 -4.56 9.95 -16.99
N GLU A 207 -3.80 10.57 -17.89
CA GLU A 207 -4.00 10.45 -19.34
C GLU A 207 -3.92 9.00 -19.80
N ASN A 208 -2.91 8.25 -19.31
CA ASN A 208 -2.77 6.83 -19.64
C ASN A 208 -3.86 5.99 -18.97
N ALA A 209 -4.16 6.24 -17.71
CA ALA A 209 -5.19 5.51 -16.96
C ALA A 209 -6.58 5.67 -17.56
N ARG A 210 -6.92 6.83 -18.12
CA ARG A 210 -8.20 7.05 -18.82
C ARG A 210 -8.36 6.12 -20.02
N GLN A 211 -7.28 5.84 -20.76
CA GLN A 211 -7.33 4.89 -21.86
C GLN A 211 -7.58 3.47 -21.33
N ASP A 212 -6.85 3.02 -20.30
CA ASP A 212 -7.02 1.71 -19.71
C ASP A 212 -8.45 1.52 -19.17
N ILE A 213 -9.00 2.54 -18.50
CA ILE A 213 -10.37 2.54 -17.98
C ILE A 213 -11.38 2.44 -19.13
N ALA A 214 -11.18 3.18 -20.22
CA ALA A 214 -12.07 3.13 -21.39
C ALA A 214 -12.02 1.76 -22.09
N GLU A 215 -10.90 1.05 -22.00
CA GLU A 215 -10.72 -0.32 -22.50
C GLU A 215 -11.26 -1.39 -21.52
N GLY A 216 -11.79 -0.98 -20.37
CA GLY A 216 -12.40 -1.84 -19.34
C GLY A 216 -11.40 -2.48 -18.38
N ALA A 217 -10.17 -1.99 -18.31
CA ALA A 217 -9.21 -2.48 -17.34
C ALA A 217 -9.52 -1.98 -15.92
N ILE A 218 -9.18 -2.79 -14.92
CA ILE A 218 -9.05 -2.36 -13.53
C ILE A 218 -7.72 -1.62 -13.40
N VAL A 219 -7.74 -0.40 -12.84
CA VAL A 219 -6.55 0.45 -12.75
C VAL A 219 -6.14 0.65 -11.30
N LEU A 220 -4.86 0.38 -11.01
CA LEU A 220 -4.22 0.60 -9.72
C LEU A 220 -2.96 1.46 -9.89
N LEU A 221 -2.74 2.37 -8.96
CA LEU A 221 -1.50 3.15 -8.84
C LEU A 221 -0.96 2.98 -7.43
N GLY A 222 0.30 2.55 -7.29
CA GLY A 222 1.00 2.55 -6.03
C GLY A 222 2.34 3.27 -6.15
N GLY A 223 2.79 3.91 -5.07
CA GLY A 223 4.09 4.60 -5.11
C GLY A 223 4.37 5.44 -3.88
N ASP A 224 5.63 5.82 -3.76
CA ASP A 224 6.08 6.90 -2.91
C ASP A 224 5.89 8.22 -3.68
N PHE A 225 4.98 9.05 -3.20
CA PHE A 225 4.66 10.31 -3.87
C PHE A 225 5.56 11.46 -3.43
N ASN A 226 6.33 11.28 -2.35
CA ASN A 226 7.09 12.37 -1.74
C ASN A 226 6.22 13.64 -1.52
N GLU A 227 4.94 13.44 -1.31
CA GLU A 227 3.92 14.45 -1.03
C GLU A 227 2.83 13.81 -0.16
N PRO A 228 2.40 14.44 0.95
CA PRO A 228 1.29 13.95 1.75
C PRO A 228 -0.05 13.98 1.01
N SER A 229 -1.08 13.37 1.60
CA SER A 229 -2.44 13.45 1.08
C SER A 229 -3.19 14.67 1.63
N HIS A 230 -3.99 15.30 0.76
CA HIS A 230 -4.97 16.33 1.19
C HIS A 230 -5.98 15.78 2.20
N LEU A 231 -6.19 14.44 2.24
CA LEU A 231 -7.08 13.78 3.21
C LEU A 231 -6.45 13.68 4.61
N ASP A 232 -5.16 13.96 4.75
CA ASP A 232 -4.41 13.87 5.99
C ASP A 232 -4.09 15.26 6.59
N TRP A 233 -4.16 16.32 5.79
CA TRP A 233 -3.88 17.70 6.18
C TRP A 233 -5.15 18.55 6.21
N GLN A 234 -6.11 18.14 7.05
CA GLN A 234 -7.44 18.70 7.16
C GLN A 234 -7.61 19.58 8.42
N GLU A 235 -8.78 20.14 8.60
CA GLU A 235 -9.12 21.00 9.75
C GLU A 235 -8.97 20.28 11.10
N ASP A 236 -9.25 19.00 11.15
CA ASP A 236 -9.15 18.17 12.36
C ASP A 236 -7.71 17.71 12.69
N THR A 237 -6.79 17.80 11.73
CA THR A 237 -5.38 17.45 11.90
C THR A 237 -4.43 18.64 11.90
N LYS A 238 -4.90 19.86 11.64
CA LYS A 238 -4.06 21.05 11.47
C LYS A 238 -3.15 21.38 12.66
N ASP A 239 -3.56 21.00 13.87
CA ASP A 239 -2.80 21.25 15.10
C ASP A 239 -2.06 20.00 15.61
N LEU A 240 -2.05 18.91 14.81
CA LEU A 240 -1.33 17.67 15.08
C LEU A 240 -0.05 17.59 14.23
N TRP A 241 0.90 16.75 14.64
CA TRP A 241 2.10 16.37 13.87
C TRP A 241 2.89 17.56 13.30
N ASP A 242 2.92 18.64 14.08
CA ASP A 242 3.56 19.93 13.71
C ASP A 242 3.08 20.45 12.33
N HIS A 243 1.79 20.25 11.97
CA HIS A 243 1.15 20.94 10.84
C HIS A 243 0.97 22.44 11.13
N ASN A 244 1.03 22.85 12.40
CA ASN A 244 1.09 24.24 12.86
C ASN A 244 -0.04 25.14 12.33
N GLY A 245 -1.28 24.62 12.40
CA GLY A 245 -2.50 25.32 11.98
C GLY A 245 -2.77 25.30 10.48
N VAL A 246 -1.98 24.57 9.69
CA VAL A 246 -2.08 24.60 8.23
C VAL A 246 -3.02 23.48 7.73
N VAL A 247 -3.94 23.86 6.83
CA VAL A 247 -4.79 22.97 6.04
C VAL A 247 -4.37 23.11 4.58
N ILE A 248 -4.05 22.00 3.91
CA ILE A 248 -3.55 22.01 2.53
C ILE A 248 -4.23 20.94 1.69
N ASN A 249 -4.68 21.36 0.50
CA ASN A 249 -5.12 20.47 -0.56
C ASN A 249 -3.92 20.09 -1.44
N TRP A 250 -3.08 19.16 -0.97
CA TRP A 250 -1.93 18.65 -1.71
C TRP A 250 -2.30 18.19 -3.11
N ASP A 251 -1.52 18.61 -4.11
CA ASP A 251 -1.91 18.54 -5.52
C ASP A 251 -2.09 17.10 -6.02
N CYS A 252 -1.16 16.20 -5.80
CA CYS A 252 -1.23 14.82 -6.32
C CYS A 252 -2.50 14.11 -5.88
N SER A 253 -2.75 14.09 -4.59
CA SER A 253 -3.91 13.41 -4.02
C SER A 253 -5.23 14.09 -4.37
N SER A 254 -5.24 15.44 -4.47
CA SER A 254 -6.43 16.21 -4.88
C SER A 254 -6.79 15.97 -6.34
N ILE A 255 -5.81 15.94 -7.24
CA ILE A 255 -5.99 15.66 -8.66
C ILE A 255 -6.53 14.22 -8.83
N LEU A 256 -5.91 13.23 -8.20
CA LEU A 256 -6.38 11.85 -8.25
C LEU A 256 -7.82 11.70 -7.75
N CYS A 257 -8.16 12.32 -6.63
CA CYS A 257 -9.52 12.31 -6.09
C CYS A 257 -10.53 12.95 -7.04
N LYS A 258 -10.19 14.09 -7.66
CA LYS A 258 -11.02 14.79 -8.64
C LYS A 258 -11.28 13.92 -9.88
N GLU A 259 -10.31 13.16 -10.32
CA GLU A 259 -10.41 12.21 -11.44
C GLU A 259 -11.12 10.89 -11.09
N GLY A 260 -11.58 10.75 -9.85
CA GLY A 260 -12.36 9.61 -9.39
C GLY A 260 -11.55 8.49 -8.75
N PHE A 261 -10.24 8.58 -8.71
CA PHE A 261 -9.40 7.61 -7.98
C PHE A 261 -9.65 7.68 -6.47
N LYS A 262 -9.53 6.56 -5.81
CA LYS A 262 -9.69 6.42 -4.36
C LYS A 262 -8.41 5.89 -3.74
N ASP A 263 -7.95 6.56 -2.70
CA ASP A 263 -6.95 6.05 -1.78
C ASP A 263 -7.57 4.90 -0.96
N ILE A 264 -7.02 3.70 -1.06
CA ILE A 264 -7.58 2.53 -0.37
C ILE A 264 -7.52 2.69 1.13
N TYR A 265 -6.43 3.26 1.68
CA TYR A 265 -6.26 3.40 3.11
C TYR A 265 -7.35 4.32 3.69
N ARG A 266 -7.55 5.51 3.09
CA ARG A 266 -8.61 6.44 3.51
C ARG A 266 -10.02 5.99 3.16
N THR A 267 -10.18 5.12 2.16
CA THR A 267 -11.48 4.48 1.88
C THR A 267 -11.90 3.54 3.01
N LEU A 268 -10.97 2.81 3.60
CA LEU A 268 -11.23 1.85 4.67
C LEU A 268 -11.14 2.50 6.06
N TYR A 269 -10.25 3.46 6.22
CA TYR A 269 -9.98 4.17 7.48
C TYR A 269 -10.09 5.67 7.27
N PRO A 270 -11.32 6.23 7.23
CA PRO A 270 -11.54 7.62 6.86
C PRO A 270 -11.07 8.65 7.90
N ASN A 271 -10.85 8.23 9.16
CA ASN A 271 -10.39 9.11 10.22
C ASN A 271 -8.85 9.13 10.32
N PRO A 272 -8.17 10.21 9.90
CA PRO A 272 -6.71 10.30 9.94
C PRO A 272 -6.14 10.38 11.38
N ILE A 273 -6.94 10.72 12.37
CA ILE A 273 -6.48 10.82 13.77
C ILE A 273 -6.31 9.43 14.38
N THR A 274 -7.27 8.53 14.16
CA THR A 274 -7.20 7.17 14.71
C THR A 274 -6.33 6.25 13.85
N HIS A 275 -6.33 6.47 12.53
CA HIS A 275 -5.55 5.72 11.57
C HIS A 275 -4.69 6.67 10.72
N PRO A 276 -3.64 7.29 11.27
CA PRO A 276 -2.79 8.19 10.49
C PRO A 276 -2.11 7.47 9.32
N GLY A 277 -1.74 6.21 9.49
CA GLY A 277 -1.13 5.39 8.45
C GLY A 277 0.24 5.87 8.03
N PHE A 278 1.02 6.48 8.93
CA PHE A 278 2.33 7.05 8.63
C PHE A 278 3.26 6.03 7.99
N THR A 279 3.83 6.41 6.86
CA THR A 279 4.82 5.59 6.15
C THR A 279 6.23 6.13 6.29
N PHE A 280 6.40 7.42 6.59
CA PHE A 280 7.69 8.08 6.73
C PHE A 280 7.71 9.07 7.91
N PRO A 281 8.82 9.16 8.66
CA PRO A 281 9.95 8.27 8.68
C PRO A 281 9.69 7.02 9.53
N SER A 282 10.09 5.88 9.03
CA SER A 282 10.05 4.63 9.78
C SER A 282 11.20 4.54 10.79
N ASP A 283 10.98 3.92 11.94
CA ASP A 283 12.10 3.51 12.78
C ASP A 283 12.90 2.38 12.12
N ASN A 284 14.20 2.37 12.39
CA ASN A 284 15.13 1.34 11.96
C ASN A 284 16.21 1.14 13.03
N ASP A 285 16.17 0.01 13.72
CA ASP A 285 17.09 -0.30 14.83
C ASP A 285 18.57 -0.40 14.40
N LYS A 286 18.84 -0.58 13.11
CA LYS A 286 20.20 -0.68 12.56
C LYS A 286 20.83 0.67 12.25
N MET A 287 20.03 1.73 12.30
CA MET A 287 20.50 3.08 11.97
C MET A 287 20.47 4.01 13.19
N PRO A 288 21.43 4.91 13.33
CA PRO A 288 21.31 5.99 14.29
C PRO A 288 20.16 6.92 13.89
N VAL A 289 19.41 7.45 14.86
CA VAL A 289 18.26 8.32 14.62
C VAL A 289 18.61 9.51 13.72
N SER A 290 19.83 10.07 13.84
CA SER A 290 20.31 11.18 13.00
C SER A 290 20.39 10.85 11.50
N LYS A 291 20.19 9.58 11.10
CA LYS A 291 20.09 9.14 9.71
C LYS A 291 18.65 8.84 9.26
N LEU A 292 17.72 8.92 10.20
CA LEU A 292 16.29 8.64 10.00
C LEU A 292 15.43 9.91 10.17
N THR A 293 16.05 11.09 10.26
CA THR A 293 15.36 12.37 10.43
C THR A 293 16.00 13.45 9.58
N TRP A 294 15.18 14.25 8.93
CA TRP A 294 15.56 15.38 8.07
C TRP A 294 15.15 16.72 8.71
N ALA A 295 14.15 16.67 9.60
CA ALA A 295 13.67 17.80 10.39
C ALA A 295 13.77 17.49 11.91
N PRO A 296 14.99 17.40 12.49
CA PRO A 296 15.27 16.77 13.79
C PRO A 296 14.53 17.37 14.99
N ASP A 297 14.02 18.59 14.90
CA ASP A 297 13.26 19.22 15.99
C ASP A 297 11.74 19.18 15.75
N ALA A 298 11.29 18.60 14.62
CA ALA A 298 9.88 18.53 14.22
C ALA A 298 9.33 17.11 14.36
N ASP A 299 7.99 17.03 14.44
CA ASP A 299 7.26 15.81 14.11
C ASP A 299 7.07 15.79 12.59
N GLU A 300 7.91 15.03 11.91
CA GLU A 300 7.96 14.97 10.45
C GLU A 300 7.20 13.80 9.85
N ARG A 301 6.39 13.10 10.68
CA ARG A 301 5.59 11.96 10.22
C ARG A 301 4.56 12.38 9.19
N ASP A 302 4.59 11.68 8.07
CA ASP A 302 3.58 11.80 7.01
C ASP A 302 3.29 10.42 6.40
N ARG A 303 2.14 10.29 5.78
CA ARG A 303 1.79 9.21 4.89
C ARG A 303 2.05 9.70 3.47
N ILE A 304 3.08 9.16 2.82
CA ILE A 304 3.54 9.55 1.48
C ILE A 304 3.62 8.36 0.51
N ASP A 305 3.46 7.13 1.03
CA ASP A 305 3.34 5.92 0.24
C ASP A 305 1.86 5.52 0.14
N PHE A 306 1.39 5.27 -1.07
CA PHE A 306 -0.03 5.08 -1.35
C PHE A 306 -0.31 3.90 -2.26
N ILE A 307 -1.54 3.38 -2.16
CA ILE A 307 -2.18 2.57 -3.20
C ILE A 307 -3.53 3.21 -3.51
N TYR A 308 -3.68 3.67 -4.75
CA TYR A 308 -4.92 4.18 -5.32
C TYR A 308 -5.54 3.16 -6.25
N PHE A 309 -6.85 3.19 -6.37
CA PHE A 309 -7.60 2.41 -7.36
C PHE A 309 -8.70 3.25 -8.01
N TYR A 310 -9.05 2.91 -9.24
CA TYR A 310 -10.23 3.48 -9.88
C TYR A 310 -11.45 2.59 -9.59
N PRO A 311 -12.47 3.09 -8.86
CA PRO A 311 -13.63 2.27 -8.49
C PRO A 311 -14.48 1.93 -9.71
N ASN A 312 -14.84 0.67 -9.84
CA ASN A 312 -15.83 0.16 -10.77
C ASN A 312 -16.58 -1.02 -10.12
N GLN A 313 -17.52 -1.65 -10.86
CA GLN A 313 -18.32 -2.77 -10.33
C GLN A 313 -17.51 -4.06 -10.09
N ASP A 314 -16.31 -4.15 -10.68
CA ASP A 314 -15.51 -5.37 -10.71
C ASP A 314 -14.45 -5.42 -9.60
N ILE A 315 -14.18 -4.31 -8.89
CA ILE A 315 -13.18 -4.26 -7.83
C ILE A 315 -13.77 -3.70 -6.53
N THR A 316 -13.47 -4.38 -5.43
CA THR A 316 -13.87 -3.98 -4.08
C THR A 316 -12.67 -4.00 -3.14
N PRO A 317 -12.35 -2.90 -2.43
CA PRO A 317 -11.32 -2.89 -1.40
C PRO A 317 -11.77 -3.71 -0.18
N ILE A 318 -10.91 -4.59 0.34
CA ILE A 318 -11.23 -5.49 1.46
C ILE A 318 -10.48 -5.13 2.71
N SER A 319 -9.19 -4.89 2.60
CA SER A 319 -8.35 -4.52 3.74
C SER A 319 -7.14 -3.69 3.30
N SER A 320 -6.63 -2.91 4.23
CA SER A 320 -5.33 -2.27 4.09
C SER A 320 -4.56 -2.36 5.40
N MET A 321 -3.23 -2.50 5.33
CA MET A 321 -2.35 -2.65 6.47
C MET A 321 -1.02 -1.92 6.19
N ILE A 322 -0.29 -1.61 7.25
CA ILE A 322 1.05 -1.03 7.17
C ILE A 322 2.08 -2.14 7.39
N LEU A 323 3.00 -2.33 6.46
CA LEU A 323 4.15 -3.21 6.62
C LEU A 323 5.30 -2.42 7.24
N GLY A 324 5.80 -2.86 8.37
CA GLY A 324 6.94 -2.23 9.03
C GLY A 324 6.81 -2.19 10.53
N PRO A 325 7.80 -1.60 11.22
CA PRO A 325 7.74 -1.42 12.67
C PRO A 325 6.58 -0.48 13.06
N SER A 326 5.96 -0.75 14.22
CA SER A 326 4.96 0.15 14.82
C SER A 326 5.56 1.45 15.35
N ARG A 327 6.87 1.60 15.30
CA ARG A 327 7.60 2.78 15.77
C ARG A 327 7.92 3.72 14.62
N SER A 328 8.04 5.01 14.97
CA SER A 328 8.45 6.09 14.08
C SER A 328 9.49 6.98 14.75
N ILE A 329 10.03 7.94 14.01
CA ILE A 329 10.95 8.95 14.52
C ILE A 329 10.19 10.26 14.67
N VAL A 330 10.19 10.83 15.88
CA VAL A 330 9.59 12.12 16.18
C VAL A 330 10.59 12.97 16.99
N LYS A 331 10.92 14.15 16.51
CA LYS A 331 11.84 15.09 17.18
C LYS A 331 13.12 14.39 17.62
N SER A 332 13.73 13.65 16.71
CA SER A 332 14.95 12.84 16.93
C SER A 332 14.81 11.74 17.99
N GLN A 333 13.62 11.29 18.27
CA GLN A 333 13.37 10.20 19.23
C GLN A 333 12.59 9.07 18.57
N ARG A 334 12.91 7.82 18.96
CA ARG A 334 12.10 6.65 18.62
C ARG A 334 10.87 6.63 19.52
N ILE A 335 9.70 6.59 18.90
CA ILE A 335 8.43 6.51 19.63
C ILE A 335 7.59 5.34 19.13
N GLU A 336 6.82 4.71 20.04
CA GLU A 336 5.75 3.80 19.66
C GLU A 336 4.56 4.61 19.13
N GLU A 337 4.00 4.17 18.00
CA GLU A 337 2.75 4.74 17.49
C GLU A 337 1.57 4.31 18.38
N ASN A 338 0.85 5.27 18.90
CA ASN A 338 -0.38 5.04 19.66
C ASN A 338 -1.60 5.29 18.74
N THR A 339 -1.78 4.41 17.77
CA THR A 339 -2.80 4.50 16.71
C THR A 339 -3.60 3.21 16.63
N GLU A 340 -4.69 3.22 15.88
CA GLU A 340 -5.48 2.04 15.56
C GLU A 340 -5.03 1.39 14.23
N ASP A 341 -3.90 1.83 13.66
CA ASP A 341 -3.34 1.28 12.43
C ASP A 341 -3.02 -0.21 12.58
N ASN A 342 -3.33 -0.98 11.55
CA ASN A 342 -3.01 -2.40 11.49
C ASN A 342 -1.60 -2.61 10.92
N PHE A 343 -0.67 -3.10 11.75
CA PHE A 343 0.71 -3.36 11.34
C PHE A 343 0.97 -4.83 11.05
N ILE A 344 1.72 -5.10 9.97
CA ILE A 344 2.48 -6.34 9.80
C ILE A 344 3.92 -6.03 10.20
N THR A 345 4.29 -6.44 11.42
CA THR A 345 5.63 -6.17 11.96
C THR A 345 6.67 -7.08 11.34
N PRO A 346 7.87 -6.56 11.00
CA PRO A 346 8.95 -7.36 10.46
C PRO A 346 9.42 -8.41 11.48
N LYS A 347 9.81 -9.57 10.98
CA LYS A 347 10.40 -10.65 11.82
C LYS A 347 11.92 -10.53 11.97
N GLY A 348 12.55 -9.77 11.11
CA GLY A 348 13.98 -9.62 11.03
C GLY A 348 14.43 -8.17 11.01
N ILE A 349 15.48 -7.92 10.25
CA ILE A 349 16.01 -6.57 10.02
C ILE A 349 14.98 -5.79 9.19
N TRP A 350 14.63 -4.58 9.62
CA TRP A 350 13.89 -3.66 8.78
C TRP A 350 14.87 -2.93 7.84
N PRO A 351 14.73 -3.03 6.52
CA PRO A 351 15.74 -2.54 5.59
C PRO A 351 15.50 -1.12 5.05
N SER A 352 14.44 -0.43 5.51
CA SER A 352 14.02 0.85 4.95
C SER A 352 13.83 1.94 6.02
N ASP A 353 13.82 3.20 5.60
CA ASP A 353 13.35 4.36 6.36
C ASP A 353 11.87 4.69 6.05
N HIS A 354 11.24 3.93 5.16
CA HIS A 354 9.79 3.92 4.91
C HIS A 354 9.13 2.66 5.46
N LYS A 355 7.84 2.74 5.76
CA LYS A 355 6.94 1.60 5.93
C LYS A 355 6.23 1.34 4.60
N GLY A 356 5.87 0.09 4.33
CA GLY A 356 5.10 -0.28 3.15
C GLY A 356 3.59 -0.22 3.40
N VAL A 357 2.81 -0.13 2.33
CA VAL A 357 1.34 -0.21 2.35
C VAL A 357 0.91 -1.49 1.67
N ILE A 358 0.04 -2.25 2.33
CA ILE A 358 -0.57 -3.47 1.79
C ILE A 358 -2.05 -3.23 1.58
N ALA A 359 -2.56 -3.68 0.45
CA ALA A 359 -3.97 -3.62 0.10
C ALA A 359 -4.47 -4.96 -0.41
N THR A 360 -5.63 -5.39 0.03
CA THR A 360 -6.32 -6.56 -0.52
C THR A 360 -7.58 -6.10 -1.24
N PHE A 361 -7.74 -6.56 -2.46
CA PHE A 361 -8.91 -6.33 -3.28
C PHE A 361 -9.61 -7.63 -3.60
N ARG A 362 -10.93 -7.56 -3.78
CA ARG A 362 -11.76 -8.61 -4.37
C ARG A 362 -12.21 -8.17 -5.74
N ILE A 363 -12.12 -9.08 -6.71
CA ILE A 363 -12.65 -8.89 -8.07
C ILE A 363 -13.84 -9.81 -8.30
N SER A 364 -14.81 -9.31 -9.05
CA SER A 364 -15.98 -10.10 -9.47
C SER A 364 -15.55 -11.22 -10.42
N PRO A 365 -16.12 -12.42 -10.36
CA PRO A 365 -15.94 -13.40 -11.42
C PRO A 365 -16.48 -12.86 -12.74
N GLN A 366 -15.74 -13.07 -13.83
CA GLN A 366 -16.28 -12.84 -15.19
C GLN A 366 -17.17 -13.97 -15.63
#